data_ce5d5db5033505bd4800632c4faf53c9
#
_entry.id   ce5d5db5033505bd4800632c4faf53c9
#
_cell.length_a   1.000
_cell.length_b   1.000
_cell.length_c   1.000
_cell.angle_alpha   90.00
_cell.angle_beta   90.00
_cell.angle_gamma   90.00
#
_symmetry.space_group_name_H-M   'P 1'
#
loop_
_entity.id
_entity.type
_entity.pdbx_description
1 polymer ?
#
loop_
_entity_poly.entity_id
_entity_poly.type
_entity_poly.pdbx_seq_one_letter_code
_entity_poly.pdbx_strand_id
1 'polypeptide(L)'
;MHFRPAAEADLDELVCVQEEASVVALAHVFPQETHPFPRAAILERWRTELHDPDVAVYVSTDDVEHITGFAARRHEELLHFGTAVSAWGTGLACDLHDALVDTYPRDLDRIWLRVFEDNHRARRFWEKQGWRPNGRTSRSPFAPNPILVEYELHVSGRS
;
A
#
# COMPACT_ATOMS: atom_id res chain seq x y z
N MET A 1 12.18 -12.91 -2.11
CA MET A 1 11.75 -11.61 -1.52
C MET A 1 12.43 -11.44 -0.18
N HIS A 2 13.07 -10.31 0.02
CA HIS A 2 13.58 -9.89 1.32
C HIS A 2 12.66 -8.78 1.84
N PHE A 3 12.16 -8.94 3.04
CA PHE A 3 11.24 -7.99 3.68
C PHE A 3 11.93 -7.35 4.87
N ARG A 4 11.97 -6.03 4.92
CA ARG A 4 12.65 -5.27 5.98
C ARG A 4 12.02 -3.90 6.24
N PRO A 5 12.28 -3.28 7.41
CA PRO A 5 11.93 -1.88 7.61
C PRO A 5 12.61 -0.98 6.57
N ALA A 6 11.90 0.05 6.13
CA ALA A 6 12.43 1.05 5.22
C ALA A 6 13.35 2.04 5.95
N ALA A 7 14.31 2.58 5.22
CA ALA A 7 15.19 3.66 5.68
C ALA A 7 15.01 4.90 4.78
N GLU A 8 15.50 6.04 5.21
CA GLU A 8 15.43 7.29 4.44
C GLU A 8 16.02 7.13 3.02
N ALA A 9 17.13 6.39 2.91
CA ALA A 9 17.78 6.13 1.64
C ALA A 9 16.93 5.33 0.64
N ASP A 10 15.90 4.64 1.11
CA ASP A 10 14.99 3.86 0.25
C ASP A 10 13.94 4.72 -0.45
N LEU A 11 13.64 5.91 0.07
CA LEU A 11 12.43 6.64 -0.29
C LEU A 11 12.40 7.07 -1.76
N ASP A 12 13.51 7.48 -2.35
CA ASP A 12 13.54 7.88 -3.76
C ASP A 12 13.17 6.71 -4.68
N GLU A 13 13.76 5.54 -4.46
CA GLU A 13 13.43 4.34 -5.23
C GLU A 13 12.01 3.86 -4.96
N LEU A 14 11.57 3.88 -3.69
CA LEU A 14 10.21 3.53 -3.31
C LEU A 14 9.18 4.37 -4.07
N VAL A 15 9.39 5.68 -4.13
CA VAL A 15 8.49 6.60 -4.85
C VAL A 15 8.50 6.32 -6.35
N CYS A 16 9.65 5.96 -6.93
CA CYS A 16 9.72 5.54 -8.34
C CYS A 16 8.84 4.31 -8.59
N VAL A 17 8.93 3.30 -7.72
CA VAL A 17 8.11 2.08 -7.80
C VAL A 17 6.63 2.43 -7.67
N GLN A 18 6.28 3.27 -6.71
CA GLN A 18 4.89 3.69 -6.50
C GLN A 18 4.34 4.47 -7.68
N GLU A 19 5.12 5.42 -8.22
CA GLU A 19 4.71 6.24 -9.38
C GLU A 19 4.42 5.36 -10.59
N GLU A 20 5.33 4.48 -10.96
CA GLU A 20 5.15 3.59 -12.08
C GLU A 20 3.89 2.72 -11.94
N ALA A 21 3.72 2.11 -10.78
CA ALA A 21 2.56 1.25 -10.52
C ALA A 21 1.25 2.05 -10.50
N SER A 22 1.25 3.25 -9.91
CA SER A 22 0.07 4.12 -9.83
C SER A 22 -0.35 4.63 -11.20
N VAL A 23 0.58 5.05 -12.03
CA VAL A 23 0.29 5.52 -13.40
C VAL A 23 -0.38 4.41 -14.22
N VAL A 24 0.12 3.18 -14.12
CA VAL A 24 -0.47 2.04 -14.84
C VAL A 24 -1.83 1.64 -14.26
N ALA A 25 -1.92 1.52 -12.93
CA ALA A 25 -3.13 0.97 -12.28
C ALA A 25 -4.26 1.98 -12.16
N LEU A 26 -3.96 3.28 -12.08
CA LEU A 26 -4.92 4.33 -11.73
C LEU A 26 -5.09 5.40 -12.81
N ALA A 27 -4.74 5.12 -14.07
CA ALA A 27 -4.88 6.07 -15.16
C ALA A 27 -6.33 6.54 -15.34
N HIS A 28 -7.30 5.68 -15.06
CA HIS A 28 -8.73 6.00 -15.15
C HIS A 28 -9.25 6.81 -13.94
N VAL A 29 -8.52 6.79 -12.83
CA VAL A 29 -8.83 7.54 -11.59
C VAL A 29 -8.12 8.89 -11.59
N PHE A 30 -6.84 8.87 -11.96
CA PHE A 30 -5.98 10.05 -12.07
C PHE A 30 -5.40 10.11 -13.48
N PRO A 31 -6.15 10.67 -14.46
CA PRO A 31 -5.62 10.87 -15.82
C PRO A 31 -4.36 11.75 -15.77
N GLN A 32 -3.24 11.24 -16.27
CA GLN A 32 -1.94 11.92 -16.12
C GLN A 32 -1.86 13.26 -16.84
N GLU A 33 -2.67 13.46 -17.87
CA GLU A 33 -2.75 14.75 -18.61
C GLU A 33 -3.28 15.89 -17.74
N THR A 34 -4.19 15.59 -16.80
CA THR A 34 -4.84 16.59 -15.94
C THR A 34 -4.49 16.45 -14.47
N HIS A 35 -4.15 15.24 -14.03
CA HIS A 35 -3.84 14.93 -12.63
C HIS A 35 -2.57 14.09 -12.56
N PRO A 36 -1.39 14.66 -12.92
CA PRO A 36 -0.14 13.90 -12.88
C PRO A 36 0.19 13.45 -11.46
N PHE A 37 0.94 12.35 -11.36
CA PHE A 37 1.37 11.82 -10.07
C PHE A 37 2.11 12.93 -9.29
N PRO A 38 1.65 13.30 -8.08
CA PRO A 38 2.22 14.40 -7.31
C PRO A 38 3.48 13.96 -6.57
N ARG A 39 4.57 13.68 -7.29
CA ARG A 39 5.79 13.06 -6.78
C ARG A 39 6.36 13.78 -5.55
N ALA A 40 6.47 15.11 -5.59
CA ALA A 40 7.05 15.86 -4.47
C ALA A 40 6.20 15.73 -3.19
N ALA A 41 4.87 15.83 -3.32
CA ALA A 41 3.95 15.70 -2.20
C ALA A 41 3.95 14.26 -1.63
N ILE A 42 4.01 13.27 -2.49
CA ILE A 42 4.07 11.86 -2.09
C ILE A 42 5.38 11.55 -1.37
N LEU A 43 6.51 12.03 -1.90
CA LEU A 43 7.82 11.85 -1.25
C LEU A 43 7.85 12.49 0.15
N GLU A 44 7.30 13.71 0.28
CA GLU A 44 7.23 14.40 1.57
C GLU A 44 6.32 13.66 2.55
N ARG A 45 5.22 13.10 2.08
CA ARG A 45 4.36 12.24 2.91
C ARG A 45 5.13 11.02 3.43
N TRP A 46 5.90 10.35 2.58
CA TRP A 46 6.71 9.21 3.00
C TRP A 46 7.75 9.61 4.05
N ARG A 47 8.42 10.76 3.88
CA ARG A 47 9.37 11.25 4.89
C ARG A 47 8.69 11.48 6.24
N THR A 48 7.56 12.14 6.23
CA THR A 48 6.78 12.42 7.45
C THR A 48 6.37 11.11 8.13
N GLU A 49 5.85 10.16 7.37
CA GLU A 49 5.41 8.87 7.92
C GLU A 49 6.58 8.02 8.42
N LEU A 50 7.72 8.03 7.73
CA LEU A 50 8.91 7.31 8.16
C LEU A 50 9.41 7.77 9.53
N HIS A 51 9.27 9.06 9.85
CA HIS A 51 9.67 9.64 11.13
C HIS A 51 8.57 9.66 12.18
N ASP A 52 7.34 9.25 11.83
CA ASP A 52 6.22 9.15 12.77
C ASP A 52 6.37 7.85 13.59
N PRO A 53 6.46 7.95 14.96
CA PRO A 53 6.64 6.76 15.80
C PRO A 53 5.45 5.79 15.75
N ASP A 54 4.28 6.24 15.29
CA ASP A 54 3.09 5.41 15.17
C ASP A 54 3.01 4.68 13.82
N VAL A 55 3.91 4.97 12.88
CA VAL A 55 3.92 4.40 11.54
C VAL A 55 5.12 3.45 11.38
N ALA A 56 4.85 2.26 10.88
CA ALA A 56 5.89 1.32 10.46
C ALA A 56 5.88 1.23 8.93
N VAL A 57 7.03 1.51 8.32
CA VAL A 57 7.22 1.47 6.88
C VAL A 57 8.16 0.32 6.52
N TYR A 58 7.77 -0.46 5.53
CA TYR A 58 8.52 -1.63 5.06
C TYR A 58 8.74 -1.58 3.56
N VAL A 59 9.81 -2.21 3.13
CA VAL A 59 10.07 -2.48 1.71
C VAL A 59 10.34 -3.97 1.52
N SER A 60 10.01 -4.45 0.34
CA SER A 60 10.53 -5.73 -0.14
C SER A 60 11.57 -5.47 -1.22
N THR A 61 12.61 -6.30 -1.25
CA THR A 61 13.69 -6.21 -2.21
C THR A 61 13.96 -7.55 -2.87
N ASP A 62 14.59 -7.51 -4.05
CA ASP A 62 15.12 -8.69 -4.72
C ASP A 62 16.53 -9.04 -4.21
N ASP A 63 17.19 -10.00 -4.87
CA ASP A 63 18.51 -10.49 -4.46
C ASP A 63 19.65 -9.49 -4.71
N VAL A 64 19.41 -8.46 -5.51
CA VAL A 64 20.35 -7.36 -5.76
C VAL A 64 19.91 -6.06 -5.08
N GLU A 65 19.00 -6.17 -4.12
CA GLU A 65 18.50 -5.10 -3.27
C GLU A 65 17.68 -4.01 -3.97
N HIS A 66 17.18 -4.26 -5.18
CA HIS A 66 16.20 -3.35 -5.78
C HIS A 66 14.83 -3.50 -5.11
N ILE A 67 14.16 -2.38 -4.87
CA ILE A 67 12.83 -2.36 -4.25
C ILE A 67 11.80 -2.97 -5.22
N THR A 68 11.11 -3.99 -4.75
CA THR A 68 10.06 -4.69 -5.48
C THR A 68 8.66 -4.44 -4.92
N GLY A 69 8.57 -3.87 -3.72
CA GLY A 69 7.31 -3.55 -3.07
C GLY A 69 7.51 -2.69 -1.84
N PHE A 70 6.40 -2.15 -1.35
CA PHE A 70 6.37 -1.30 -0.17
C PHE A 70 5.07 -1.49 0.58
N ALA A 71 5.11 -1.24 1.88
CA ALA A 71 3.94 -1.26 2.74
C ALA A 71 4.14 -0.32 3.94
N ALA A 72 3.05 0.22 4.46
CA ALA A 72 3.08 1.01 5.68
C ALA A 72 1.80 0.77 6.48
N ARG A 73 1.94 0.77 7.81
CA ARG A 73 0.80 0.65 8.73
C ARG A 73 0.89 1.66 9.87
N ARG A 74 -0.27 2.07 10.37
CA ARG A 74 -0.42 2.86 11.59
C ARG A 74 -1.49 2.18 12.43
N HIS A 75 -1.11 1.68 13.61
CA HIS A 75 -2.02 0.90 14.47
C HIS A 75 -2.70 -0.22 13.67
N GLU A 76 -4.03 -0.27 13.62
CA GLU A 76 -4.78 -1.27 12.84
C GLU A 76 -4.92 -0.93 11.35
N GLU A 77 -4.54 0.30 10.93
CA GLU A 77 -4.68 0.72 9.54
C GLU A 77 -3.50 0.29 8.69
N LEU A 78 -3.78 -0.37 7.57
CA LEU A 78 -2.83 -0.55 6.48
C LEU A 78 -2.90 0.71 5.62
N LEU A 79 -1.89 1.59 5.72
CA LEU A 79 -1.87 2.90 5.07
C LEU A 79 -1.54 2.81 3.57
N HIS A 80 -0.52 2.06 3.24
CA HIS A 80 0.03 1.97 1.88
C HIS A 80 0.46 0.54 1.59
N PHE A 81 0.27 0.12 0.34
CA PHE A 81 0.68 -1.19 -0.14
C PHE A 81 0.80 -1.16 -1.66
N GLY A 82 1.90 -1.66 -2.17
CA GLY A 82 2.08 -1.77 -3.60
C GLY A 82 3.31 -2.59 -3.97
N THR A 83 3.33 -3.03 -5.23
CA THR A 83 4.46 -3.77 -5.80
C THR A 83 4.86 -3.18 -7.14
N ALA A 84 6.11 -3.38 -7.51
CA ALA A 84 6.62 -2.98 -8.83
C ALA A 84 5.80 -3.65 -9.93
N VAL A 85 5.58 -2.93 -11.03
CA VAL A 85 4.85 -3.48 -12.20
C VAL A 85 5.49 -4.78 -12.69
N SER A 86 6.83 -4.84 -12.69
CA SER A 86 7.58 -6.04 -13.09
C SER A 86 7.32 -7.26 -12.22
N ALA A 87 6.83 -7.06 -10.99
CA ALA A 87 6.50 -8.14 -10.06
C ALA A 87 5.04 -8.61 -10.16
N TRP A 88 4.22 -7.95 -10.97
CA TRP A 88 2.82 -8.32 -11.11
C TRP A 88 2.68 -9.73 -11.72
N GLY A 89 1.78 -10.53 -11.15
CA GLY A 89 1.55 -11.89 -11.60
C GLY A 89 2.58 -12.91 -11.12
N THR A 90 3.54 -12.51 -10.29
CA THR A 90 4.59 -13.41 -9.77
C THR A 90 4.26 -14.03 -8.41
N GLY A 91 3.21 -13.57 -7.73
CA GLY A 91 2.90 -13.97 -6.35
C GLY A 91 3.55 -13.08 -5.30
N LEU A 92 4.38 -12.12 -5.69
CA LEU A 92 5.08 -11.23 -4.74
C LEU A 92 4.10 -10.47 -3.85
N ALA A 93 2.99 -9.98 -4.42
CA ALA A 93 2.00 -9.23 -3.64
C ALA A 93 1.40 -10.08 -2.51
N CYS A 94 1.16 -11.36 -2.75
CA CYS A 94 0.68 -12.28 -1.71
C CYS A 94 1.72 -12.47 -0.61
N ASP A 95 2.99 -12.67 -0.99
CA ASP A 95 4.08 -12.84 -0.03
C ASP A 95 4.29 -11.58 0.81
N LEU A 96 4.25 -10.41 0.17
CA LEU A 96 4.36 -9.12 0.86
C LEU A 96 3.17 -8.89 1.82
N HIS A 97 1.97 -9.21 1.38
CA HIS A 97 0.76 -9.14 2.21
C HIS A 97 0.92 -9.99 3.48
N ASP A 98 1.32 -11.24 3.32
CA ASP A 98 1.46 -12.15 4.46
C ASP A 98 2.55 -11.69 5.43
N ALA A 99 3.70 -11.23 4.90
CA ALA A 99 4.78 -10.68 5.71
C ALA A 99 4.31 -9.44 6.49
N LEU A 100 3.54 -8.55 5.84
CA LEU A 100 3.00 -7.36 6.49
C LEU A 100 1.99 -7.72 7.59
N VAL A 101 1.05 -8.62 7.31
CA VAL A 101 0.05 -9.06 8.29
C VAL A 101 0.74 -9.65 9.53
N ASP A 102 1.85 -10.36 9.35
CA ASP A 102 2.63 -10.92 10.46
C ASP A 102 3.28 -9.86 11.35
N THR A 103 3.41 -8.60 10.89
CA THR A 103 3.95 -7.51 11.72
C THR A 103 2.95 -6.94 12.71
N TYR A 104 1.65 -7.19 12.52
CA TYR A 104 0.62 -6.68 13.42
C TYR A 104 0.60 -7.45 14.75
N PRO A 105 0.29 -6.76 15.86
CA PRO A 105 0.12 -7.45 17.15
C PRO A 105 -0.90 -8.59 17.08
N ARG A 106 -0.59 -9.69 17.77
CA ARG A 106 -1.41 -10.91 17.75
C ARG A 106 -2.76 -10.78 18.48
N ASP A 107 -2.88 -9.78 19.33
CA ASP A 107 -4.11 -9.50 20.10
C ASP A 107 -5.12 -8.64 19.36
N LEU A 108 -4.81 -8.17 18.15
CA LEU A 108 -5.76 -7.44 17.33
C LEU A 108 -6.83 -8.38 16.77
N ASP A 109 -8.08 -7.93 16.78
CA ASP A 109 -9.20 -8.67 16.19
C ASP A 109 -9.33 -8.40 14.69
N ARG A 110 -9.09 -7.16 14.27
CA ARG A 110 -9.21 -6.74 12.87
C ARG A 110 -8.21 -5.66 12.52
N ILE A 111 -7.88 -5.60 11.24
CA ILE A 111 -7.15 -4.52 10.59
C ILE A 111 -7.99 -4.00 9.43
N TRP A 112 -7.71 -2.77 9.00
CA TRP A 112 -8.52 -2.12 7.96
C TRP A 112 -7.65 -1.31 7.00
N LEU A 113 -8.17 -1.04 5.81
CA LEU A 113 -7.53 -0.22 4.80
C LEU A 113 -8.57 0.58 4.02
N ARG A 114 -8.08 1.59 3.29
CA ARG A 114 -8.88 2.31 2.31
C ARG A 114 -8.29 2.10 0.92
N VAL A 115 -9.15 1.88 -0.06
CA VAL A 115 -8.78 1.67 -1.45
C VAL A 115 -9.71 2.48 -2.35
N PHE A 116 -9.20 3.00 -3.46
CA PHE A 116 -10.04 3.72 -4.41
C PHE A 116 -11.16 2.81 -4.92
N GLU A 117 -12.38 3.33 -4.91
CA GLU A 117 -13.58 2.61 -5.35
C GLU A 117 -13.40 2.02 -6.75
N ASP A 118 -12.76 2.77 -7.66
CA ASP A 118 -12.56 2.38 -9.05
C ASP A 118 -11.23 1.63 -9.28
N ASN A 119 -10.46 1.36 -8.23
CA ASN A 119 -9.28 0.50 -8.33
C ASN A 119 -9.68 -0.98 -8.26
N HIS A 120 -10.28 -1.47 -9.33
CA HIS A 120 -10.83 -2.83 -9.38
C HIS A 120 -9.75 -3.90 -9.23
N ARG A 121 -8.54 -3.66 -9.74
CA ARG A 121 -7.41 -4.58 -9.59
C ARG A 121 -7.06 -4.79 -8.10
N ALA A 122 -6.89 -3.70 -7.35
CA ALA A 122 -6.58 -3.79 -5.93
C ALA A 122 -7.73 -4.40 -5.14
N ARG A 123 -8.97 -4.02 -5.46
CA ARG A 123 -10.14 -4.58 -4.77
C ARG A 123 -10.23 -6.08 -4.95
N ARG A 124 -9.99 -6.60 -6.16
CA ARG A 124 -9.96 -8.05 -6.40
C ARG A 124 -8.84 -8.72 -5.61
N PHE A 125 -7.67 -8.09 -5.53
CA PHE A 125 -6.54 -8.60 -4.74
C PHE A 125 -6.94 -8.71 -3.26
N TRP A 126 -7.46 -7.63 -2.66
CA TRP A 126 -7.85 -7.62 -1.25
C TRP A 126 -8.91 -8.68 -0.95
N GLU A 127 -9.92 -8.79 -1.81
CA GLU A 127 -10.97 -9.80 -1.65
C GLU A 127 -10.44 -11.24 -1.70
N LYS A 128 -9.46 -11.51 -2.57
CA LYS A 128 -8.78 -12.81 -2.62
C LYS A 128 -7.98 -13.09 -1.35
N GLN A 129 -7.43 -12.06 -0.71
CA GLN A 129 -6.71 -12.22 0.55
C GLN A 129 -7.65 -12.32 1.77
N GLY A 130 -8.95 -12.26 1.58
CA GLY A 130 -9.94 -12.42 2.64
C GLY A 130 -10.50 -11.13 3.20
N TRP A 131 -10.06 -9.97 2.68
CA TRP A 131 -10.61 -8.68 3.08
C TRP A 131 -12.03 -8.50 2.53
N ARG A 132 -12.86 -7.73 3.26
CA ARG A 132 -14.23 -7.44 2.85
C ARG A 132 -14.57 -5.98 3.09
N PRO A 133 -15.34 -5.35 2.19
CA PRO A 133 -15.81 -3.98 2.40
C PRO A 133 -16.76 -3.93 3.61
N ASN A 134 -16.67 -2.85 4.38
CA ASN A 134 -17.49 -2.66 5.58
C ASN A 134 -18.55 -1.56 5.43
N GLY A 135 -18.67 -0.95 4.25
CA GLY A 135 -19.64 0.08 3.96
C GLY A 135 -19.18 1.51 4.25
N ARG A 136 -18.03 1.71 4.89
CA ARG A 136 -17.48 3.04 5.15
C ARG A 136 -16.80 3.58 3.89
N THR A 137 -16.98 4.88 3.65
CA THR A 137 -16.38 5.59 2.52
C THR A 137 -15.80 6.92 2.97
N SER A 138 -14.87 7.45 2.17
CA SER A 138 -14.26 8.76 2.37
C SER A 138 -13.79 9.30 1.01
N ARG A 139 -13.16 10.46 1.00
CA ARG A 139 -12.61 11.07 -0.20
C ARG A 139 -11.10 11.21 -0.08
N SER A 140 -10.39 10.95 -1.17
CA SER A 140 -8.96 11.23 -1.26
C SER A 140 -8.71 12.74 -1.15
N PRO A 141 -7.62 13.18 -0.46
CA PRO A 141 -7.22 14.58 -0.46
C PRO A 141 -6.60 15.03 -1.79
N PHE A 142 -6.23 14.11 -2.67
CA PHE A 142 -5.67 14.42 -3.99
C PHE A 142 -6.77 14.59 -5.03
N ALA A 143 -6.74 15.73 -5.75
CA ALA A 143 -7.71 15.96 -6.83
C ALA A 143 -7.61 14.86 -7.91
N PRO A 144 -8.73 14.41 -8.47
CA PRO A 144 -10.11 14.90 -8.37
C PRO A 144 -10.89 14.41 -7.15
N ASN A 145 -10.23 14.03 -6.09
CA ASN A 145 -10.80 13.59 -4.82
C ASN A 145 -11.70 12.34 -4.97
N PRO A 146 -11.18 11.27 -5.58
CA PRO A 146 -11.98 10.07 -5.79
C PRO A 146 -12.42 9.43 -4.48
N ILE A 147 -13.47 8.64 -4.55
CA ILE A 147 -14.03 7.92 -3.40
C ILE A 147 -13.07 6.82 -2.99
N LEU A 148 -12.84 6.72 -1.69
CA LEU A 148 -12.15 5.61 -1.04
C LEU A 148 -13.19 4.75 -0.32
N VAL A 149 -13.09 3.43 -0.51
CA VAL A 149 -13.90 2.44 0.21
C VAL A 149 -13.04 1.74 1.24
N GLU A 150 -13.62 1.46 2.41
CA GLU A 150 -12.90 0.80 3.49
C GLU A 150 -13.14 -0.71 3.45
N TYR A 151 -12.03 -1.44 3.58
CA TYR A 151 -12.01 -2.90 3.70
C TYR A 151 -11.46 -3.29 5.07
N GLU A 152 -11.91 -4.42 5.58
CA GLU A 152 -11.37 -4.96 6.84
C GLU A 152 -11.04 -6.45 6.69
N LEU A 153 -10.06 -6.87 7.49
CA LEU A 153 -9.65 -8.27 7.62
C LEU A 153 -9.69 -8.65 9.10
N HIS A 154 -10.39 -9.73 9.41
CA HIS A 154 -10.37 -10.32 10.74
C HIS A 154 -9.09 -11.14 10.90
N VAL A 155 -8.29 -10.80 11.90
CA VAL A 155 -6.97 -11.39 12.16
C VAL A 155 -6.90 -12.10 13.50
N SER A 156 -7.99 -12.16 14.24
CA SER A 156 -8.07 -12.89 15.50
C SER A 156 -7.86 -14.38 15.29
N GLY A 157 -7.18 -15.02 16.24
CA GLY A 157 -6.90 -16.45 16.19
C GLY A 157 -5.73 -16.87 15.28
N ARG A 158 -4.92 -15.94 14.80
CA ARG A 158 -3.68 -16.26 14.09
C ARG A 158 -2.70 -16.95 15.04
N SER A 159 -2.09 -18.00 14.56
CA SER A 159 -1.03 -18.72 15.28
C SER A 159 0.35 -18.15 14.97
#